data_6195e8d32c285543958f3045daafd576
#
_entry.id   6195e8d32c285543958f3045daafd576
#
_cell.length_a   1.000
_cell.length_b   1.000
_cell.length_c   1.000
_cell.angle_alpha   90.00
_cell.angle_beta   90.00
_cell.angle_gamma   90.00
#
_symmetry.space_group_name_H-M   'P 1'
#
loop_
_entity.id
_entity.type
_entity.pdbx_description
1 polymer ?
#
loop_
_entity_poly.entity_id
_entity_poly.type
_entity_poly.pdbx_seq_one_letter_code
_entity_poly.pdbx_strand_id
1 'polypeptide(L)'
;LPCFLEKTHRFPALELVVGLLLLITSADLGINGRAIFRNIDYATPYMRMDEYVSYLDDNKPLIDDIKASDSGMYRICQNYQLTSNDPMLLGFKGMFHYSSTYTQSINALTSKLGIGQAWLWNTGYGTTPVTDSLLGVKYLLSDTAESSGYYSLKTTDNSVSVYENPSAMEFIYSAPLASADISFTSDPFENQSRYLNNLCGS
;
A
#
# COMPACT_ATOMS: atom_id res chain seq x y z
N LEU A 1 78.20 -0.93 17.87
CA LEU A 1 77.15 -0.79 16.84
C LEU A 1 76.34 0.44 17.20
N PRO A 2 76.36 1.52 16.42
CA PRO A 2 75.49 2.68 16.63
C PRO A 2 74.12 2.38 16.06
N CYS A 3 73.09 2.50 16.87
CA CYS A 3 71.70 2.49 16.48
C CYS A 3 71.39 3.79 15.72
N PHE A 4 71.21 3.68 14.43
CA PHE A 4 70.71 4.77 13.61
C PHE A 4 69.23 4.95 13.94
N LEU A 5 68.92 5.92 14.77
CA LEU A 5 67.59 6.46 14.91
C LEU A 5 67.29 7.30 13.63
N GLU A 6 66.56 6.71 12.71
CA GLU A 6 66.02 7.38 11.53
C GLU A 6 65.11 8.49 11.99
N LYS A 7 65.58 9.75 11.87
CA LYS A 7 64.79 10.95 12.09
C LYS A 7 63.71 10.97 10.98
N THR A 8 62.54 10.49 11.31
CA THR A 8 61.36 10.70 10.42
C THR A 8 61.19 12.22 10.26
N HIS A 9 61.48 12.70 9.09
CA HIS A 9 61.19 14.09 8.70
C HIS A 9 59.67 14.25 8.76
N ARG A 10 59.19 14.80 9.86
CA ARG A 10 57.81 15.27 9.95
C ARG A 10 57.71 16.50 9.03
N PHE A 11 56.78 16.44 8.11
CA PHE A 11 56.39 17.55 7.25
C PHE A 11 55.22 18.30 7.93
N PRO A 12 55.46 19.27 8.82
CA PRO A 12 54.41 19.95 9.56
C PRO A 12 53.39 20.65 8.62
N ALA A 13 53.85 21.04 7.44
CA ALA A 13 52.99 21.62 6.40
C ALA A 13 51.97 20.61 5.85
N LEU A 14 52.35 19.35 5.70
CA LEU A 14 51.43 18.29 5.25
C LEU A 14 50.36 17.98 6.31
N GLU A 15 50.74 17.86 7.57
CA GLU A 15 49.82 17.63 8.69
C GLU A 15 48.82 18.80 8.80
N LEU A 16 49.26 20.02 8.60
CA LEU A 16 48.42 21.23 8.63
C LEU A 16 47.43 21.24 7.45
N VAL A 17 47.88 20.89 6.24
CA VAL A 17 47.03 20.80 5.04
C VAL A 17 45.97 19.69 5.21
N VAL A 18 46.37 18.51 5.70
CA VAL A 18 45.44 17.43 5.95
C VAL A 18 44.41 17.83 7.01
N GLY A 19 44.84 18.45 8.10
CA GLY A 19 43.94 18.98 9.14
C GLY A 19 42.93 20.00 8.60
N LEU A 20 43.39 20.90 7.74
CA LEU A 20 42.52 21.89 7.11
C LEU A 20 41.51 21.25 6.15
N LEU A 21 41.93 20.28 5.34
CA LEU A 21 41.04 19.54 4.46
C LEU A 21 39.99 18.78 5.24
N LEU A 22 40.37 18.11 6.34
CA LEU A 22 39.40 17.40 7.19
C LEU A 22 38.39 18.38 7.80
N LEU A 23 38.84 19.56 8.24
CA LEU A 23 37.96 20.57 8.80
C LEU A 23 36.96 21.11 7.76
N ILE A 24 37.43 21.41 6.55
CA ILE A 24 36.57 21.86 5.44
C ILE A 24 35.57 20.79 5.05
N THR A 25 36.00 19.54 4.89
CA THR A 25 35.11 18.41 4.55
C THR A 25 34.06 18.16 5.64
N SER A 26 34.47 18.24 6.91
CA SER A 26 33.55 18.08 8.03
C SER A 26 32.51 19.21 8.09
N ALA A 27 32.94 20.44 7.84
CA ALA A 27 32.04 21.59 7.77
C ALA A 27 31.04 21.46 6.59
N ASP A 28 31.52 21.08 5.41
CA ASP A 28 30.70 20.88 4.22
C ASP A 28 29.65 19.77 4.45
N LEU A 29 30.07 18.61 4.96
CA LEU A 29 29.17 17.52 5.30
C LEU A 29 28.14 17.92 6.36
N GLY A 30 28.57 18.69 7.37
CA GLY A 30 27.67 19.19 8.42
C GLY A 30 26.63 20.18 7.89
N ILE A 31 27.05 21.12 7.04
CA ILE A 31 26.15 22.11 6.42
C ILE A 31 25.17 21.40 5.48
N ASN A 32 25.64 20.50 4.62
CA ASN A 32 24.81 19.77 3.69
C ASN A 32 23.84 18.82 4.42
N GLY A 33 24.32 18.11 5.43
CA GLY A 33 23.47 17.26 6.26
C GLY A 33 22.36 18.06 6.93
N ARG A 34 22.70 19.22 7.53
CA ARG A 34 21.70 20.13 8.13
C ARG A 34 20.69 20.64 7.10
N ALA A 35 21.15 21.00 5.90
CA ALA A 35 20.26 21.47 4.82
C ALA A 35 19.31 20.38 4.37
N ILE A 36 19.78 19.14 4.21
CA ILE A 36 18.94 17.98 3.88
C ILE A 36 17.89 17.77 4.97
N PHE A 37 18.29 17.66 6.24
CA PHE A 37 17.34 17.42 7.33
C PHE A 37 16.31 18.53 7.51
N ARG A 38 16.65 19.79 7.21
CA ARG A 38 15.69 20.91 7.27
C ARG A 38 14.68 20.91 6.13
N ASN A 39 15.08 20.41 4.97
CA ASN A 39 14.24 20.45 3.76
C ASN A 39 13.57 19.10 3.47
N ILE A 40 13.82 18.09 4.28
CA ILE A 40 13.32 16.74 4.04
C ILE A 40 11.79 16.71 4.12
N ASP A 41 11.19 17.46 5.06
CA ASP A 41 9.74 17.58 5.21
C ASP A 41 9.07 18.26 4.01
N TYR A 42 9.81 19.15 3.32
CA TYR A 42 9.32 19.81 2.12
C TYR A 42 9.41 18.92 0.88
N ALA A 43 10.50 18.17 0.75
CA ALA A 43 10.76 17.34 -0.42
C ALA A 43 10.05 15.97 -0.34
N THR A 44 9.86 15.45 0.87
CA THR A 44 9.22 14.17 1.13
C THR A 44 8.44 14.30 2.43
N PRO A 45 7.12 14.49 2.39
CA PRO A 45 6.34 14.59 3.60
C PRO A 45 6.48 13.29 4.40
N TYR A 46 7.10 13.41 5.55
CA TYR A 46 7.18 12.32 6.51
C TYR A 46 5.91 12.28 7.33
N MET A 47 5.42 11.09 7.50
CA MET A 47 4.38 10.85 8.48
C MET A 47 4.93 11.06 9.88
N ARG A 48 4.21 11.77 10.69
CA ARG A 48 4.54 11.92 12.10
C ARG A 48 4.31 10.61 12.84
N MET A 49 5.12 10.34 13.85
CA MET A 49 5.00 9.09 14.62
C MET A 49 3.65 9.00 15.35
N ASP A 50 3.14 10.12 15.84
CA ASP A 50 1.83 10.20 16.49
C ASP A 50 0.68 9.88 15.51
N GLU A 51 0.72 10.37 14.29
CA GLU A 51 -0.24 10.03 13.22
C GLU A 51 -0.19 8.54 12.87
N TYR A 52 1.02 7.99 12.74
CA TYR A 52 1.22 6.58 12.47
C TYR A 52 0.65 5.68 13.58
N VAL A 53 0.95 6.03 14.84
CA VAL A 53 0.46 5.25 16.00
C VAL A 53 -1.06 5.37 16.10
N SER A 54 -1.62 6.58 15.97
CA SER A 54 -3.09 6.77 15.97
C SER A 54 -3.77 5.93 14.87
N TYR A 55 -3.22 5.94 13.67
CA TYR A 55 -3.77 5.13 12.57
C TYR A 55 -3.77 3.62 12.89
N LEU A 56 -2.70 3.10 13.51
CA LEU A 56 -2.65 1.71 13.93
C LEU A 56 -3.66 1.41 15.05
N ASP A 57 -3.76 2.28 16.04
CA ASP A 57 -4.66 2.12 17.18
C ASP A 57 -6.14 2.17 16.76
N ASP A 58 -6.48 2.97 15.76
CA ASP A 58 -7.84 3.09 15.25
C ASP A 58 -8.23 1.90 14.34
N ASN A 59 -7.31 1.34 13.60
CA ASN A 59 -7.63 0.37 12.54
C ASN A 59 -7.33 -1.08 12.91
N LYS A 60 -6.23 -1.33 13.62
CA LYS A 60 -5.80 -2.69 13.91
C LYS A 60 -6.78 -3.48 14.76
N PRO A 61 -7.42 -2.92 15.80
CA PRO A 61 -8.42 -3.64 16.58
C PRO A 61 -9.61 -4.10 15.73
N LEU A 62 -10.13 -3.25 14.82
CA LEU A 62 -11.23 -3.60 13.92
C LEU A 62 -10.89 -4.79 13.03
N ILE A 63 -9.67 -4.81 12.50
CA ILE A 63 -9.19 -5.90 11.66
C ILE A 63 -9.00 -7.19 12.45
N ASP A 64 -8.48 -7.08 13.66
CA ASP A 64 -8.28 -8.22 14.55
C ASP A 64 -9.65 -8.82 14.98
N ASP A 65 -10.67 -7.99 15.22
CA ASP A 65 -12.04 -8.42 15.52
C ASP A 65 -12.70 -9.12 14.32
N ILE A 66 -12.49 -8.60 13.10
CA ILE A 66 -12.95 -9.27 11.88
C ILE A 66 -12.32 -10.67 11.78
N LYS A 67 -11.00 -10.77 11.96
CA LYS A 67 -10.29 -12.06 11.90
C LYS A 67 -10.70 -13.03 13.00
N ALA A 68 -11.00 -12.53 14.18
CA ALA A 68 -11.47 -13.34 15.29
C ALA A 68 -12.88 -13.89 15.05
N SER A 69 -13.73 -13.12 14.37
CA SER A 69 -15.11 -13.49 14.08
C SER A 69 -15.28 -14.30 12.80
N ASP A 70 -14.34 -14.21 11.88
CA ASP A 70 -14.38 -14.88 10.57
C ASP A 70 -13.02 -15.49 10.21
N SER A 71 -12.95 -16.82 10.26
CA SER A 71 -11.75 -17.60 9.90
C SER A 71 -11.65 -17.91 8.39
N GLY A 72 -12.57 -17.42 7.58
CA GLY A 72 -12.61 -17.66 6.13
C GLY A 72 -11.48 -17.00 5.35
N MET A 73 -11.47 -17.25 4.05
CA MET A 73 -10.57 -16.60 3.11
C MET A 73 -11.32 -15.47 2.39
N TYR A 74 -11.05 -14.24 2.75
CA TYR A 74 -11.68 -13.05 2.18
C TYR A 74 -10.66 -11.91 2.04
N ARG A 75 -11.07 -10.88 1.31
CA ARG A 75 -10.36 -9.59 1.28
C ARG A 75 -11.11 -8.55 2.10
N ILE A 76 -10.32 -7.60 2.59
CA ILE A 76 -10.82 -6.37 3.21
C ILE A 76 -10.46 -5.22 2.27
N CYS A 77 -11.38 -4.29 2.06
CA CYS A 77 -11.15 -3.03 1.37
C CYS A 77 -11.28 -1.86 2.34
N GLN A 78 -10.63 -0.75 2.02
CA GLN A 78 -10.75 0.52 2.75
C GLN A 78 -11.05 1.62 1.74
N ASN A 79 -11.90 2.59 2.09
CA ASN A 79 -12.11 3.79 1.26
C ASN A 79 -11.16 4.94 1.62
N TYR A 80 -10.29 4.74 2.60
CA TYR A 80 -9.23 5.64 3.04
C TYR A 80 -7.92 4.87 3.13
N GLN A 81 -6.81 5.58 3.12
CA GLN A 81 -5.48 4.96 3.25
C GLN A 81 -4.48 5.94 3.85
N LEU A 82 -3.57 5.43 4.62
CA LEU A 82 -2.40 6.14 5.11
C LEU A 82 -1.22 5.97 4.16
N THR A 83 -1.03 4.74 3.69
CA THR A 83 0.04 4.37 2.76
C THR A 83 -0.50 3.52 1.61
N SER A 84 0.28 3.41 0.54
CA SER A 84 -0.08 2.52 -0.59
C SER A 84 -0.04 1.03 -0.24
N ASN A 85 0.39 0.67 0.98
CA ASN A 85 0.54 -0.71 1.44
C ASN A 85 -0.11 -0.96 2.82
N ASP A 86 -1.17 -0.23 3.15
CA ASP A 86 -1.92 -0.40 4.40
C ASP A 86 -2.34 -1.86 4.68
N PRO A 87 -2.75 -2.67 3.68
CA PRO A 87 -3.01 -4.09 3.91
C PRO A 87 -1.83 -4.85 4.51
N MET A 88 -0.61 -4.53 4.10
CA MET A 88 0.60 -5.14 4.68
C MET A 88 0.89 -4.59 6.08
N LEU A 89 0.70 -3.30 6.27
CA LEU A 89 0.91 -2.63 7.55
C LEU A 89 -0.04 -3.16 8.63
N LEU A 90 -1.32 -3.29 8.28
CA LEU A 90 -2.38 -3.73 9.20
C LEU A 90 -2.56 -5.27 9.21
N GLY A 91 -1.87 -5.97 8.30
CA GLY A 91 -1.84 -7.43 8.27
C GLY A 91 -3.11 -8.10 7.75
N PHE A 92 -3.77 -7.55 6.74
CA PHE A 92 -4.94 -8.17 6.10
C PHE A 92 -4.73 -8.39 4.60
N LYS A 93 -5.59 -9.18 3.97
CA LYS A 93 -5.59 -9.39 2.53
C LYS A 93 -6.41 -8.27 1.87
N GLY A 94 -5.74 -7.31 1.25
CA GLY A 94 -6.38 -6.15 0.62
C GLY A 94 -6.34 -6.18 -0.89
N MET A 95 -6.95 -5.15 -1.49
CA MET A 95 -6.91 -4.87 -2.92
C MET A 95 -5.83 -3.86 -3.30
N PHE A 96 -5.42 -3.01 -2.36
CA PHE A 96 -4.40 -1.99 -2.58
C PHE A 96 -3.01 -2.57 -2.41
N HIS A 97 -2.13 -2.24 -3.33
CA HIS A 97 -0.78 -2.76 -3.22
C HIS A 97 0.13 -1.99 -4.18
N TYR A 98 1.18 -1.42 -3.61
CA TYR A 98 2.30 -0.88 -4.37
C TYR A 98 3.39 -1.95 -4.47
N SER A 99 3.82 -2.25 -5.68
CA SER A 99 4.99 -3.09 -5.93
C SER A 99 5.63 -2.72 -7.25
N SER A 100 6.93 -2.52 -7.25
CA SER A 100 7.71 -2.32 -8.48
C SER A 100 7.75 -3.56 -9.40
N THR A 101 7.30 -4.71 -8.89
CA THR A 101 7.17 -5.97 -9.64
C THR A 101 5.71 -6.36 -9.88
N TYR A 102 4.83 -5.38 -10.05
CA TYR A 102 3.40 -5.61 -10.25
C TYR A 102 3.12 -6.42 -11.53
N THR A 103 2.28 -7.45 -11.41
CA THR A 103 2.01 -8.35 -12.52
C THR A 103 1.14 -7.69 -13.58
N GLN A 104 1.62 -7.59 -14.81
CA GLN A 104 0.92 -6.90 -15.90
C GLN A 104 -0.47 -7.49 -16.21
N SER A 105 -0.65 -8.81 -16.07
CA SER A 105 -1.94 -9.47 -16.30
C SER A 105 -3.00 -9.03 -15.27
N ILE A 106 -2.60 -8.87 -14.01
CA ILE A 106 -3.50 -8.33 -12.96
C ILE A 106 -3.87 -6.89 -13.28
N ASN A 107 -2.87 -6.08 -13.66
CA ASN A 107 -3.08 -4.70 -14.05
C ASN A 107 -4.04 -4.58 -15.25
N ALA A 108 -3.88 -5.42 -16.25
CA ALA A 108 -4.76 -5.46 -17.42
C ALA A 108 -6.20 -5.83 -17.05
N LEU A 109 -6.40 -6.85 -16.20
CA LEU A 109 -7.72 -7.26 -15.73
C LEU A 109 -8.41 -6.17 -14.91
N THR A 110 -7.72 -5.64 -13.90
CA THR A 110 -8.29 -4.60 -13.01
C THR A 110 -8.65 -3.35 -13.78
N SER A 111 -7.82 -2.95 -14.77
CA SER A 111 -8.13 -1.86 -15.69
C SER A 111 -9.41 -2.11 -16.49
N LYS A 112 -9.58 -3.31 -17.02
CA LYS A 112 -10.78 -3.70 -17.78
C LYS A 112 -12.04 -3.72 -16.93
N LEU A 113 -11.91 -3.98 -15.64
CA LEU A 113 -13.01 -3.95 -14.67
C LEU A 113 -13.27 -2.56 -14.08
N GLY A 114 -12.51 -1.53 -14.49
CA GLY A 114 -12.68 -0.16 -14.02
C GLY A 114 -12.08 0.14 -12.65
N ILE A 115 -11.29 -0.77 -12.12
CA ILE A 115 -10.59 -0.56 -10.85
C ILE A 115 -9.43 0.40 -11.09
N GLY A 116 -9.37 1.46 -10.28
CA GLY A 116 -8.40 2.53 -10.44
C GLY A 116 -6.97 2.03 -10.27
N GLN A 117 -6.11 2.52 -11.14
CA GLN A 117 -4.70 2.15 -11.19
C GLN A 117 -3.82 3.39 -11.20
N ALA A 118 -2.69 3.28 -10.58
CA ALA A 118 -1.54 4.14 -10.82
C ALA A 118 -0.43 3.30 -11.45
N TRP A 119 0.63 3.94 -11.90
CA TRP A 119 1.68 3.32 -12.73
C TRP A 119 2.25 2.01 -12.18
N LEU A 120 2.38 1.86 -10.86
CA LEU A 120 2.98 0.69 -10.21
C LEU A 120 2.10 0.06 -9.14
N TRP A 121 0.83 0.47 -9.03
CA TRP A 121 -0.05 -0.08 -8.02
C TRP A 121 -1.52 0.02 -8.41
N ASN A 122 -2.31 -0.84 -7.82
CA ASN A 122 -3.76 -0.73 -7.80
C ASN A 122 -4.18 0.19 -6.65
N THR A 123 -4.93 1.23 -6.96
CA THR A 123 -5.41 2.19 -5.95
C THR A 123 -6.65 1.68 -5.20
N GLY A 124 -7.32 0.64 -5.74
CA GLY A 124 -8.59 0.12 -5.22
C GLY A 124 -9.78 1.08 -5.29
N TYR A 125 -9.58 2.29 -5.79
CA TYR A 125 -10.69 3.20 -6.08
C TYR A 125 -11.44 2.75 -7.33
N GLY A 126 -12.74 3.07 -7.38
CA GLY A 126 -13.58 2.74 -8.53
C GLY A 126 -14.07 1.29 -8.54
N THR A 127 -13.91 0.56 -7.43
CA THR A 127 -14.58 -0.72 -7.26
C THR A 127 -16.10 -0.53 -7.18
N THR A 128 -16.82 -1.55 -7.56
CA THR A 128 -18.28 -1.62 -7.48
C THR A 128 -18.67 -2.84 -6.64
N PRO A 129 -19.91 -2.93 -6.14
CA PRO A 129 -20.37 -4.13 -5.45
C PRO A 129 -20.15 -5.42 -6.26
N VAL A 130 -20.20 -5.34 -7.59
CA VAL A 130 -19.94 -6.47 -8.48
C VAL A 130 -18.46 -6.87 -8.46
N THR A 131 -17.55 -5.91 -8.63
CA THR A 131 -16.10 -6.19 -8.58
C THR A 131 -15.67 -6.63 -7.20
N ASP A 132 -16.20 -6.04 -6.15
CA ASP A 132 -15.90 -6.42 -4.78
C ASP A 132 -16.36 -7.86 -4.49
N SER A 133 -17.56 -8.22 -4.95
CA SER A 133 -18.06 -9.58 -4.82
C SER A 133 -17.19 -10.59 -5.59
N LEU A 134 -16.89 -10.32 -6.86
CA LEU A 134 -16.06 -11.17 -7.72
C LEU A 134 -14.64 -11.35 -7.19
N LEU A 135 -14.10 -10.33 -6.55
CA LEU A 135 -12.74 -10.35 -6.01
C LEU A 135 -12.67 -10.78 -4.55
N GLY A 136 -13.80 -11.23 -3.98
CA GLY A 136 -13.86 -11.74 -2.62
C GLY A 136 -13.64 -10.68 -1.55
N VAL A 137 -14.00 -9.42 -1.83
CA VAL A 137 -14.02 -8.34 -0.84
C VAL A 137 -15.27 -8.52 0.02
N LYS A 138 -15.07 -9.06 1.20
CA LYS A 138 -16.15 -9.35 2.15
C LYS A 138 -16.39 -8.21 3.13
N TYR A 139 -15.35 -7.50 3.50
CA TYR A 139 -15.44 -6.41 4.44
C TYR A 139 -14.92 -5.11 3.84
N LEU A 140 -15.64 -4.02 4.11
CA LEU A 140 -15.27 -2.65 3.76
C LEU A 140 -15.12 -1.83 5.03
N LEU A 141 -13.93 -1.28 5.27
CA LEU A 141 -13.69 -0.28 6.28
C LEU A 141 -13.89 1.09 5.64
N SER A 142 -14.71 1.93 6.27
CA SER A 142 -15.06 3.24 5.73
C SER A 142 -15.07 4.30 6.82
N ASP A 143 -14.46 5.45 6.53
CA ASP A 143 -14.50 6.66 7.32
C ASP A 143 -15.73 7.54 6.97
N THR A 144 -16.50 7.13 5.98
CA THR A 144 -17.72 7.79 5.54
C THR A 144 -18.88 6.79 5.51
N ALA A 145 -20.10 7.29 5.59
CA ALA A 145 -21.29 6.45 5.52
C ALA A 145 -21.40 5.81 4.12
N GLU A 146 -21.53 4.49 4.07
CA GLU A 146 -21.78 3.74 2.85
C GLU A 146 -23.25 3.91 2.44
N SER A 147 -23.53 4.38 1.23
CA SER A 147 -24.85 4.79 0.77
C SER A 147 -25.44 3.91 -0.34
N SER A 148 -24.70 2.92 -0.84
CA SER A 148 -25.17 2.09 -1.95
C SER A 148 -26.30 1.13 -1.55
N GLY A 149 -26.41 0.80 -0.26
CA GLY A 149 -27.37 -0.19 0.24
C GLY A 149 -27.00 -1.65 -0.04
N TYR A 150 -25.85 -1.91 -0.64
CA TYR A 150 -25.36 -3.27 -0.92
C TYR A 150 -24.62 -3.89 0.26
N TYR A 151 -24.04 -3.07 1.10
CA TYR A 151 -23.25 -3.49 2.24
C TYR A 151 -24.07 -3.34 3.52
N SER A 152 -23.89 -4.30 4.43
CA SER A 152 -24.56 -4.28 5.74
C SER A 152 -23.59 -3.75 6.81
N LEU A 153 -23.99 -2.72 7.55
CA LEU A 153 -23.19 -2.21 8.67
C LEU A 153 -23.08 -3.29 9.76
N LYS A 154 -21.85 -3.65 10.14
CA LYS A 154 -21.57 -4.58 11.25
C LYS A 154 -21.27 -3.86 12.55
N THR A 155 -20.37 -2.90 12.50
CA THR A 155 -19.96 -2.14 13.69
C THR A 155 -19.40 -0.78 13.26
N THR A 156 -19.35 0.13 14.21
CA THR A 156 -18.65 1.40 14.07
C THR A 156 -17.83 1.60 15.34
N ASP A 157 -16.57 1.91 15.19
CA ASP A 157 -15.68 2.28 16.27
C ASP A 157 -14.94 3.55 15.90
N ASN A 158 -14.91 4.51 16.82
CA ASN A 158 -14.39 5.86 16.57
C ASN A 158 -15.02 6.50 15.31
N SER A 159 -14.20 6.75 14.28
CA SER A 159 -14.63 7.34 13.01
C SER A 159 -14.72 6.31 11.87
N VAL A 160 -14.47 5.03 12.14
CA VAL A 160 -14.43 3.99 11.13
C VAL A 160 -15.60 3.03 11.30
N SER A 161 -16.31 2.78 10.21
CA SER A 161 -17.38 1.81 10.12
C SER A 161 -16.94 0.57 9.34
N VAL A 162 -17.32 -0.60 9.83
CA VAL A 162 -17.11 -1.88 9.17
C VAL A 162 -18.42 -2.33 8.53
N TYR A 163 -18.38 -2.51 7.24
CA TYR A 163 -19.50 -3.04 6.46
C TYR A 163 -19.18 -4.44 5.94
N GLU A 164 -20.18 -5.29 5.83
CA GLU A 164 -20.08 -6.61 5.23
C GLU A 164 -20.77 -6.63 3.86
N ASN A 165 -20.10 -7.21 2.87
CA ASN A 165 -20.64 -7.54 1.57
C ASN A 165 -21.27 -8.94 1.64
N PRO A 166 -22.60 -9.09 1.64
CA PRO A 166 -23.26 -10.41 1.72
C PRO A 166 -23.09 -11.24 0.45
N SER A 167 -22.68 -10.61 -0.65
CA SER A 167 -22.49 -11.25 -1.96
C SER A 167 -21.03 -11.59 -2.27
N ALA A 168 -20.11 -11.41 -1.32
CA ALA A 168 -18.71 -11.71 -1.54
C ALA A 168 -18.48 -13.17 -1.90
N MET A 169 -17.85 -13.42 -3.04
CA MET A 169 -17.47 -14.76 -3.47
C MET A 169 -16.25 -15.24 -2.67
N GLU A 170 -16.13 -16.55 -2.53
CA GLU A 170 -14.93 -17.12 -1.93
C GLU A 170 -13.72 -16.96 -2.86
N PHE A 171 -12.50 -17.05 -2.32
CA PHE A 171 -11.28 -16.96 -3.13
C PHE A 171 -11.15 -18.05 -4.19
N ILE A 172 -11.76 -19.19 -3.94
CA ILE A 172 -11.73 -20.36 -4.82
C ILE A 172 -13.16 -20.75 -5.08
N TYR A 173 -13.58 -20.63 -6.31
CA TYR A 173 -14.90 -21.07 -6.78
C TYR A 173 -14.78 -21.81 -8.10
N SER A 174 -15.73 -22.71 -8.36
CA SER A 174 -15.81 -23.41 -9.63
C SER A 174 -16.60 -22.59 -10.64
N ALA A 175 -16.08 -22.43 -11.84
CA ALA A 175 -16.76 -21.76 -12.94
C ALA A 175 -16.76 -22.63 -14.20
N PRO A 176 -17.75 -22.47 -15.12
CA PRO A 176 -17.74 -23.15 -16.40
C PRO A 176 -16.47 -22.85 -17.21
N LEU A 177 -16.03 -23.80 -18.03
CA LEU A 177 -14.84 -23.66 -18.88
C LEU A 177 -14.91 -22.46 -19.86
N ALA A 178 -16.12 -22.04 -20.24
CA ALA A 178 -16.33 -20.87 -21.10
C ALA A 178 -15.80 -19.55 -20.52
N SER A 179 -15.50 -19.52 -19.20
CA SER A 179 -14.92 -18.32 -18.57
C SER A 179 -13.53 -17.94 -19.08
N ALA A 180 -12.85 -18.81 -19.82
CA ALA A 180 -11.51 -18.53 -20.39
C ALA A 180 -11.52 -17.56 -21.57
N ASP A 181 -12.66 -17.37 -22.27
CA ASP A 181 -12.76 -16.64 -23.53
C ASP A 181 -13.56 -15.33 -23.42
N ILE A 182 -13.41 -14.61 -22.30
CA ILE A 182 -14.10 -13.35 -22.11
C ILE A 182 -13.46 -12.26 -23.00
N SER A 183 -14.21 -11.73 -23.95
CA SER A 183 -13.81 -10.56 -24.71
C SER A 183 -14.20 -9.27 -23.98
N PHE A 184 -13.20 -8.49 -23.57
CA PHE A 184 -13.41 -7.21 -22.92
C PHE A 184 -13.60 -6.08 -23.92
N THR A 185 -14.47 -5.12 -23.59
CA THR A 185 -14.70 -3.87 -24.32
C THR A 185 -13.95 -2.70 -23.69
N SER A 186 -14.25 -1.48 -24.15
CA SER A 186 -13.79 -0.25 -23.49
C SER A 186 -14.66 0.19 -22.31
N ASP A 187 -15.84 -0.42 -22.13
CA ASP A 187 -16.77 -0.09 -21.05
C ASP A 187 -16.56 -1.03 -19.86
N PRO A 188 -16.08 -0.52 -18.72
CA PRO A 188 -15.84 -1.34 -17.53
C PRO A 188 -17.09 -1.99 -16.96
N PHE A 189 -18.25 -1.33 -17.02
CA PHE A 189 -19.50 -1.87 -16.48
C PHE A 189 -20.02 -3.03 -17.34
N GLU A 190 -19.89 -2.88 -18.66
CA GLU A 190 -20.17 -3.99 -19.57
C GLU A 190 -19.23 -5.17 -19.32
N ASN A 191 -17.97 -4.90 -19.10
CA ASN A 191 -16.97 -5.93 -18.78
C ASN A 191 -17.29 -6.68 -17.48
N GLN A 192 -17.71 -5.96 -16.44
CA GLN A 192 -18.15 -6.57 -15.17
C GLN A 192 -19.34 -7.49 -15.39
N SER A 193 -20.34 -7.03 -16.15
CA SER A 193 -21.54 -7.82 -16.48
C SER A 193 -21.18 -9.06 -17.29
N ARG A 194 -20.34 -8.95 -18.31
CA ARG A 194 -19.86 -10.07 -19.13
C ARG A 194 -19.09 -11.07 -18.30
N TYR A 195 -18.22 -10.58 -17.41
CA TYR A 195 -17.44 -11.45 -16.52
C TYR A 195 -18.35 -12.24 -15.58
N LEU A 196 -19.31 -11.57 -14.93
CA LEU A 196 -20.26 -12.20 -14.02
C LEU A 196 -21.15 -13.24 -14.75
N ASN A 197 -21.73 -12.86 -15.89
CA ASN A 197 -22.58 -13.76 -16.68
C ASN A 197 -21.81 -15.02 -17.13
N ASN A 198 -20.57 -14.85 -17.55
CA ASN A 198 -19.72 -15.95 -17.94
C ASN A 198 -19.41 -16.91 -16.77
N LEU A 199 -19.17 -16.36 -15.56
CA LEU A 199 -18.98 -17.15 -14.36
C LEU A 199 -20.24 -17.90 -13.93
N CYS A 200 -21.43 -17.31 -14.12
CA CYS A 200 -22.71 -17.92 -13.78
C CYS A 200 -23.23 -18.87 -14.86
N GLY A 201 -22.62 -18.92 -16.03
CA GLY A 201 -23.03 -19.79 -17.14
C GLY A 201 -24.34 -19.32 -17.81
N SER A 202 -24.64 -18.01 -17.77
CA SER A 202 -25.85 -17.38 -18.31
C SER A 202 -25.56 -16.53 -19.56
#